data_c7ba31d33231598a760876c36bb25297
#
_entry.id   c7ba31d33231598a760876c36bb25297
#
_cell.length_a   1.000
_cell.length_b   1.000
_cell.length_c   1.000
_cell.angle_alpha   90.00
_cell.angle_beta   90.00
_cell.angle_gamma   90.00
#
_symmetry.space_group_name_H-M   'P 1'
#
loop_
_entity.id
_entity.type
_entity.pdbx_description
1 polymer ?
#
loop_
_entity_poly.entity_id
_entity_poly.type
_entity_poly.pdbx_seq_one_letter_code
_entity_poly.pdbx_strand_id
1 'polypeptide(L)'
;MYNEVIDSIARNEMSNNPAPGKEYMGEDGFLHCGICGEPVQQYVEEMKNFLNGGIVPTQCRCMRVRSARLHEARERSRALEKITELQREGFSDSAYLKLTFDMDNNSSQNARTVSEWYIENFSELKAQGKGLMFMGNPGTGKTFYACCIANALIERGIAVWVTTMQPLLRKAGDFNRADEIFRKIQTVDLLILDDFGAMQHSSRNLDLLFEVIDTRARSGLPLIITTNLSPAEFSSDYLELQRIFSRVKGMCCSVHGSPVVMTGEDQRIKQVRLVNDT
;
A
#
# COMPACT_ATOMS: atom_id res chain seq x y z
N MET A 1 15.29 -4.50 -16.47
CA MET A 1 16.13 -3.76 -15.48
C MET A 1 15.95 -4.26 -14.05
N TYR A 2 14.73 -4.37 -13.47
CA TYR A 2 14.55 -4.87 -12.08
C TYR A 2 14.84 -6.37 -11.93
N ASN A 3 14.42 -7.22 -12.87
CA ASN A 3 14.70 -8.67 -12.83
C ASN A 3 16.19 -8.99 -13.01
N GLU A 4 16.94 -8.17 -13.74
CA GLU A 4 18.39 -8.36 -13.92
C GLU A 4 19.19 -8.05 -12.65
N VAL A 5 18.71 -7.11 -11.81
CA VAL A 5 19.34 -6.81 -10.52
C VAL A 5 19.09 -7.96 -9.52
N ILE A 6 17.87 -8.52 -9.48
CA ILE A 6 17.55 -9.67 -8.63
C ILE A 6 18.34 -10.91 -9.07
N ASP A 7 18.41 -11.17 -10.37
CA ASP A 7 19.24 -12.26 -10.93
C ASP A 7 20.74 -12.04 -10.73
N SER A 8 21.21 -10.80 -10.69
CA SER A 8 22.62 -10.49 -10.44
C SER A 8 22.97 -10.65 -8.96
N ILE A 9 22.07 -10.27 -8.05
CA ILE A 9 22.23 -10.48 -6.60
C ILE A 9 22.20 -11.98 -6.29
N ALA A 10 21.25 -12.72 -6.83
CA ALA A 10 21.15 -14.17 -6.65
C ALA A 10 22.36 -14.91 -7.25
N ARG A 11 22.87 -14.47 -8.41
CA ARG A 11 24.09 -15.03 -9.03
C ARG A 11 25.37 -14.66 -8.30
N ASN A 12 25.49 -13.44 -7.77
CA ASN A 12 26.65 -13.01 -6.99
C ASN A 12 26.71 -13.70 -5.62
N GLU A 13 25.57 -13.95 -4.99
CA GLU A 13 25.52 -14.71 -3.74
C GLU A 13 25.79 -16.21 -3.96
N MET A 14 25.40 -16.76 -5.11
CA MET A 14 25.77 -18.13 -5.50
C MET A 14 27.25 -18.30 -5.84
N SER A 15 27.92 -17.26 -6.39
CA SER A 15 29.33 -17.32 -6.76
C SER A 15 30.29 -17.13 -5.59
N ASN A 16 29.85 -16.46 -4.51
CA ASN A 16 30.66 -16.21 -3.31
C ASN A 16 30.49 -17.27 -2.20
N ASN A 17 29.62 -18.27 -2.39
CA ASN A 17 29.51 -19.39 -1.47
C ASN A 17 30.18 -20.60 -2.11
N PRO A 18 31.29 -21.12 -1.54
CA PRO A 18 31.88 -22.36 -2.03
C PRO A 18 30.81 -23.46 -2.01
N ALA A 19 30.77 -24.26 -3.08
CA ALA A 19 29.96 -25.47 -3.10
C ALA A 19 30.17 -26.22 -1.79
N PRO A 20 29.14 -26.88 -1.20
CA PRO A 20 29.31 -27.61 0.04
C PRO A 20 30.51 -28.54 -0.12
N GLY A 21 31.54 -28.37 0.75
CA GLY A 21 32.69 -29.22 0.76
C GLY A 21 32.19 -30.67 0.89
N LYS A 22 32.92 -31.61 0.31
CA LYS A 22 32.55 -33.02 0.45
C LYS A 22 32.52 -33.36 1.94
N GLU A 23 31.40 -33.95 2.37
CA GLU A 23 31.30 -34.49 3.70
C GLU A 23 32.34 -35.60 3.90
N TYR A 24 32.85 -35.73 5.11
CA TYR A 24 33.83 -36.76 5.47
C TYR A 24 33.40 -37.50 6.74
N MET A 25 33.81 -38.76 6.86
CA MET A 25 33.56 -39.54 8.05
C MET A 25 34.49 -39.10 9.17
N GLY A 26 33.96 -38.68 10.30
CA GLY A 26 34.71 -38.34 11.50
C GLY A 26 35.12 -39.54 12.31
N GLU A 27 36.03 -39.36 13.25
CA GLU A 27 36.47 -40.46 14.19
C GLU A 27 35.34 -40.95 15.10
N ASP A 28 34.30 -40.11 15.28
CA ASP A 28 33.08 -40.44 16.03
C ASP A 28 32.08 -41.31 15.24
N GLY A 29 32.40 -41.64 13.99
CA GLY A 29 31.55 -42.44 13.12
C GLY A 29 30.37 -41.70 12.47
N PHE A 30 30.31 -40.38 12.58
CA PHE A 30 29.31 -39.55 11.91
C PHE A 30 29.91 -38.80 10.70
N LEU A 31 29.01 -38.41 9.76
CA LEU A 31 29.39 -37.54 8.68
C LEU A 31 29.55 -36.09 9.19
N HIS A 32 30.64 -35.46 8.80
CA HIS A 32 30.99 -34.08 9.13
C HIS A 32 31.03 -33.22 7.89
N CYS A 33 30.69 -31.94 8.07
CA CYS A 33 30.74 -30.92 7.01
C CYS A 33 32.18 -30.61 6.63
N GLY A 34 32.54 -30.77 5.35
CA GLY A 34 33.89 -30.47 4.87
C GLY A 34 34.27 -28.99 4.89
N ILE A 35 33.34 -28.09 5.23
CA ILE A 35 33.60 -26.63 5.34
C ILE A 35 33.84 -26.22 6.79
N CYS A 36 32.95 -26.59 7.73
CA CYS A 36 33.00 -26.12 9.12
C CYS A 36 33.39 -27.22 10.12
N GLY A 37 33.55 -28.44 9.68
CA GLY A 37 33.92 -29.60 10.55
C GLY A 37 32.84 -30.07 11.51
N GLU A 38 31.68 -29.39 11.56
CA GLU A 38 30.57 -29.83 12.44
C GLU A 38 29.90 -31.10 11.88
N PRO A 39 29.35 -31.97 12.73
CA PRO A 39 28.61 -33.15 12.29
C PRO A 39 27.34 -32.73 11.50
N VAL A 40 27.05 -33.46 10.43
CA VAL A 40 25.81 -33.36 9.64
C VAL A 40 24.87 -34.51 9.89
N GLN A 41 25.18 -35.34 10.85
CA GLN A 41 24.41 -36.47 11.40
C GLN A 41 24.44 -36.44 12.91
N GLN A 42 23.40 -36.97 13.55
CA GLN A 42 23.34 -37.17 14.99
C GLN A 42 22.59 -38.47 15.31
N TYR A 43 22.88 -39.05 16.46
CA TYR A 43 22.13 -40.19 16.96
C TYR A 43 20.95 -39.75 17.80
N VAL A 44 19.75 -40.31 17.51
CA VAL A 44 18.50 -40.06 18.24
C VAL A 44 17.90 -41.41 18.64
N GLU A 45 17.91 -41.74 19.94
CA GLU A 45 17.48 -43.03 20.46
C GLU A 45 16.03 -43.37 20.06
N GLU A 46 15.12 -42.40 20.08
CA GLU A 46 13.70 -42.55 19.72
C GLU A 46 13.52 -42.99 18.26
N MET A 47 14.50 -42.74 17.40
CA MET A 47 14.50 -43.04 15.97
C MET A 47 15.23 -44.37 15.64
N LYS A 48 15.79 -45.06 16.63
CA LYS A 48 16.60 -46.27 16.44
C LYS A 48 15.91 -47.39 15.65
N ASN A 49 14.62 -47.55 15.84
CA ASN A 49 13.83 -48.57 15.16
C ASN A 49 13.22 -48.12 13.82
N PHE A 50 13.34 -46.82 13.46
CA PHE A 50 12.66 -46.23 12.29
C PHE A 50 13.63 -45.80 11.19
N LEU A 51 14.82 -45.32 11.52
CA LEU A 51 15.77 -44.73 10.56
C LEU A 51 17.21 -45.15 10.88
N ASN A 52 17.84 -45.86 9.95
CA ASN A 52 19.29 -46.16 9.94
C ASN A 52 19.91 -46.41 11.34
N GLY A 53 19.23 -47.17 12.22
CA GLY A 53 19.71 -47.42 13.57
C GLY A 53 19.75 -46.22 14.49
N GLY A 54 18.94 -45.17 14.21
CA GLY A 54 18.87 -43.96 15.00
C GLY A 54 19.74 -42.80 14.51
N ILE A 55 20.45 -42.96 13.39
CA ILE A 55 21.28 -41.90 12.80
C ILE A 55 20.40 -41.04 11.89
N VAL A 56 20.22 -39.78 12.25
CA VAL A 56 19.42 -38.81 11.52
C VAL A 56 20.28 -37.67 11.00
N PRO A 57 19.94 -37.09 9.85
CA PRO A 57 20.63 -35.90 9.34
C PRO A 57 20.43 -34.72 10.30
N THR A 58 21.44 -33.88 10.46
CA THR A 58 21.39 -32.60 11.16
C THR A 58 22.07 -31.52 10.34
N GLN A 59 21.74 -30.24 10.62
CA GLN A 59 22.34 -29.12 9.93
C GLN A 59 23.55 -28.57 10.69
N CYS A 60 24.70 -28.57 10.05
CA CYS A 60 25.86 -27.86 10.58
C CYS A 60 25.65 -26.33 10.58
N ARG A 61 26.51 -25.61 11.30
CA ARG A 61 26.44 -24.14 11.41
C ARG A 61 26.42 -23.44 10.05
N CYS A 62 27.25 -23.83 9.11
CA CYS A 62 27.30 -23.19 7.80
C CYS A 62 26.02 -23.45 6.97
N MET A 63 25.38 -24.62 7.09
CA MET A 63 24.09 -24.91 6.48
C MET A 63 22.97 -24.09 7.12
N ARG A 64 22.95 -23.97 8.46
CA ARG A 64 21.97 -23.11 9.18
C ARG A 64 22.09 -21.65 8.76
N VAL A 65 23.31 -21.10 8.70
CA VAL A 65 23.53 -19.72 8.25
C VAL A 65 23.09 -19.52 6.80
N ARG A 66 23.40 -20.47 5.92
CA ARG A 66 23.00 -20.41 4.51
C ARG A 66 21.48 -20.48 4.35
N SER A 67 20.82 -21.41 5.05
CA SER A 67 19.35 -21.52 4.98
C SER A 67 18.64 -20.29 5.53
N ALA A 68 19.15 -19.69 6.61
CA ALA A 68 18.62 -18.45 7.16
C ALA A 68 18.73 -17.28 6.17
N ARG A 69 19.89 -17.13 5.51
CA ARG A 69 20.09 -16.08 4.47
C ARG A 69 19.14 -16.27 3.27
N LEU A 70 19.00 -17.53 2.81
CA LEU A 70 18.09 -17.84 1.71
C LEU A 70 16.64 -17.60 2.08
N HIS A 71 16.25 -17.90 3.32
CA HIS A 71 14.90 -17.59 3.81
C HIS A 71 14.66 -16.08 3.83
N GLU A 72 15.58 -15.31 4.40
CA GLU A 72 15.51 -13.84 4.44
C GLU A 72 15.44 -13.22 3.04
N ALA A 73 16.27 -13.69 2.10
CA ALA A 73 16.24 -13.23 0.71
C ALA A 73 14.89 -13.51 0.02
N ARG A 74 14.32 -14.71 0.26
CA ARG A 74 12.99 -15.06 -0.27
C ARG A 74 11.87 -14.21 0.33
N GLU A 75 11.92 -13.91 1.63
CA GLU A 75 10.94 -13.05 2.26
C GLU A 75 11.01 -11.62 1.73
N ARG A 76 12.22 -11.08 1.54
CA ARG A 76 12.43 -9.76 0.90
C ARG A 76 11.88 -9.73 -0.52
N SER A 77 12.15 -10.76 -1.32
CA SER A 77 11.62 -10.85 -2.69
C SER A 77 10.08 -10.85 -2.71
N ARG A 78 9.46 -11.67 -1.88
CA ARG A 78 8.00 -11.73 -1.76
C ARG A 78 7.38 -10.41 -1.31
N ALA A 79 8.04 -9.70 -0.38
CA ALA A 79 7.58 -8.38 0.06
C ALA A 79 7.63 -7.36 -1.09
N LEU A 80 8.71 -7.34 -1.88
CA LEU A 80 8.86 -6.46 -3.05
C LEU A 80 7.84 -6.78 -4.15
N GLU A 81 7.62 -8.08 -4.43
CA GLU A 81 6.61 -8.52 -5.39
C GLU A 81 5.21 -8.04 -4.98
N LYS A 82 4.86 -8.20 -3.69
CA LYS A 82 3.59 -7.70 -3.14
C LYS A 82 3.45 -6.19 -3.28
N ILE A 83 4.49 -5.41 -2.96
CA ILE A 83 4.46 -3.95 -3.10
C ILE A 83 4.24 -3.57 -4.58
N THR A 84 4.95 -4.20 -5.51
CA THR A 84 4.81 -3.96 -6.95
C THR A 84 3.39 -4.25 -7.45
N GLU A 85 2.77 -5.33 -6.96
CA GLU A 85 1.39 -5.67 -7.27
C GLU A 85 0.41 -4.62 -6.73
N LEU A 86 0.58 -4.23 -5.45
CA LEU A 86 -0.23 -3.19 -4.83
C LEU A 86 -0.11 -1.83 -5.55
N GLN A 87 1.08 -1.47 -6.02
CA GLN A 87 1.30 -0.27 -6.82
C GLN A 87 0.55 -0.33 -8.15
N ARG A 88 0.62 -1.46 -8.85
CA ARG A 88 -0.08 -1.65 -10.13
C ARG A 88 -1.60 -1.59 -9.99
N GLU A 89 -2.14 -2.15 -8.92
CA GLU A 89 -3.59 -2.22 -8.68
C GLU A 89 -4.14 -0.99 -7.95
N GLY A 90 -3.28 -0.30 -7.23
CA GLY A 90 -3.65 0.80 -6.34
C GLY A 90 -3.94 2.10 -7.05
N PHE A 91 -3.40 2.32 -8.24
CA PHE A 91 -3.55 3.61 -8.93
C PHE A 91 -4.26 3.48 -10.26
N SER A 92 -5.26 4.34 -10.47
CA SER A 92 -5.93 4.46 -11.78
C SER A 92 -5.07 5.20 -12.80
N ASP A 93 -4.11 6.01 -12.36
CA ASP A 93 -3.14 6.74 -13.17
C ASP A 93 -1.73 6.51 -12.63
N SER A 94 -0.83 6.07 -13.51
CA SER A 94 0.57 5.81 -13.16
C SER A 94 1.36 7.08 -12.73
N ALA A 95 0.88 8.26 -13.09
CA ALA A 95 1.49 9.53 -12.64
C ALA A 95 1.44 9.68 -11.12
N TYR A 96 0.44 9.11 -10.46
CA TYR A 96 0.27 9.14 -9.00
C TYR A 96 1.34 8.36 -8.24
N LEU A 97 1.95 7.35 -8.87
CA LEU A 97 3.07 6.59 -8.28
C LEU A 97 4.30 7.44 -7.96
N LYS A 98 4.46 8.58 -8.65
CA LYS A 98 5.62 9.45 -8.47
C LYS A 98 5.43 10.49 -7.36
N LEU A 99 4.20 10.64 -6.83
CA LEU A 99 3.88 11.65 -5.85
C LEU A 99 4.25 11.15 -4.44
N THR A 100 5.44 11.53 -3.99
CA THR A 100 5.99 11.18 -2.67
C THR A 100 6.33 12.44 -1.88
N PHE A 101 6.51 12.33 -0.56
CA PHE A 101 6.89 13.46 0.29
C PHE A 101 8.25 14.07 -0.06
N ASP A 102 9.14 13.34 -0.74
CA ASP A 102 10.42 13.86 -1.22
C ASP A 102 10.24 14.94 -2.30
N MET A 103 9.11 14.93 -3.00
CA MET A 103 8.74 15.92 -4.00
C MET A 103 7.96 17.11 -3.41
N ASP A 104 7.73 17.13 -2.10
CA ASP A 104 6.97 18.18 -1.44
C ASP A 104 7.73 19.50 -1.44
N ASN A 105 7.14 20.52 -2.03
CA ASN A 105 7.65 21.89 -2.02
C ASN A 105 7.20 22.70 -0.78
N ASN A 106 6.70 22.01 0.26
CA ASN A 106 6.16 22.59 1.49
C ASN A 106 4.98 23.56 1.25
N SER A 107 4.17 23.27 0.26
CA SER A 107 3.02 24.11 -0.11
C SER A 107 1.96 24.21 1.00
N SER A 108 1.88 23.20 1.87
CA SER A 108 0.98 23.18 3.03
C SER A 108 1.55 22.35 4.18
N GLN A 109 2.20 23.01 5.13
CA GLN A 109 2.76 22.35 6.32
C GLN A 109 1.69 21.58 7.12
N ASN A 110 0.49 22.13 7.23
CA ASN A 110 -0.63 21.47 7.91
C ASN A 110 -1.02 20.16 7.22
N ALA A 111 -1.17 20.17 5.87
CA ALA A 111 -1.52 18.99 5.13
C ALA A 111 -0.42 17.90 5.24
N ARG A 112 0.86 18.31 5.23
CA ARG A 112 2.00 17.42 5.43
C ARG A 112 1.94 16.77 6.81
N THR A 113 1.84 17.56 7.87
CA THR A 113 1.81 17.04 9.25
C THR A 113 0.64 16.08 9.47
N VAL A 114 -0.57 16.42 8.97
CA VAL A 114 -1.73 15.56 9.09
C VAL A 114 -1.54 14.26 8.29
N SER A 115 -0.93 14.33 7.10
CA SER A 115 -0.69 13.15 6.27
C SER A 115 0.31 12.18 6.93
N GLU A 116 1.42 12.71 7.46
CA GLU A 116 2.43 11.91 8.17
C GLU A 116 1.83 11.27 9.42
N TRP A 117 1.09 12.05 10.22
CA TRP A 117 0.38 11.52 11.38
C TRP A 117 -0.64 10.42 11.02
N TYR A 118 -1.39 10.59 9.92
CA TYR A 118 -2.35 9.59 9.45
C TYR A 118 -1.68 8.27 9.08
N ILE A 119 -0.52 8.34 8.40
CA ILE A 119 0.28 7.17 8.03
C ILE A 119 0.80 6.42 9.26
N GLU A 120 1.28 7.15 10.26
CA GLU A 120 1.81 6.56 11.50
C GLU A 120 0.72 5.85 12.32
N ASN A 121 -0.48 6.41 12.35
CA ASN A 121 -1.60 5.89 13.13
C ASN A 121 -2.59 5.06 12.30
N PHE A 122 -2.23 4.68 11.06
CA PHE A 122 -3.16 4.08 10.11
C PHE A 122 -3.83 2.80 10.62
N SER A 123 -3.13 1.94 11.35
CA SER A 123 -3.70 0.68 11.87
C SER A 123 -4.88 0.93 12.81
N GLU A 124 -4.76 1.91 13.69
CA GLU A 124 -5.82 2.30 14.63
C GLU A 124 -6.99 2.98 13.88
N LEU A 125 -6.66 3.92 12.99
CA LEU A 125 -7.63 4.64 12.18
C LEU A 125 -8.42 3.71 11.26
N LYS A 126 -7.76 2.70 10.68
CA LYS A 126 -8.40 1.65 9.89
C LYS A 126 -9.40 0.86 10.74
N ALA A 127 -9.05 0.45 11.95
CA ALA A 127 -9.95 -0.27 12.84
C ALA A 127 -11.19 0.54 13.22
N GLN A 128 -11.08 1.88 13.21
CA GLN A 128 -12.19 2.81 13.48
C GLN A 128 -12.92 3.30 12.22
N GLY A 129 -12.48 2.91 11.03
CA GLY A 129 -13.03 3.39 9.75
C GLY A 129 -12.81 4.89 9.50
N LYS A 130 -11.73 5.46 10.06
CA LYS A 130 -11.45 6.91 10.03
C LYS A 130 -10.57 7.29 8.87
N GLY A 131 -11.06 8.21 8.04
CA GLY A 131 -10.36 8.77 6.89
C GLY A 131 -10.12 10.27 7.00
N LEU A 132 -9.69 10.89 5.89
CA LEU A 132 -9.40 12.31 5.80
C LEU A 132 -10.19 12.97 4.65
N MET A 133 -10.41 14.27 4.79
CA MET A 133 -10.91 15.13 3.71
C MET A 133 -9.94 16.26 3.47
N PHE A 134 -9.39 16.34 2.25
CA PHE A 134 -8.63 17.49 1.78
C PHE A 134 -9.55 18.41 0.96
N MET A 135 -9.71 19.64 1.41
CA MET A 135 -10.62 20.62 0.81
C MET A 135 -9.87 21.91 0.45
N GLY A 136 -10.19 22.51 -0.67
CA GLY A 136 -9.61 23.80 -1.06
C GLY A 136 -9.62 24.03 -2.57
N ASN A 137 -9.12 25.20 -3.00
CA ASN A 137 -9.09 25.59 -4.40
C ASN A 137 -8.28 24.61 -5.29
N PRO A 138 -8.53 24.58 -6.61
CA PRO A 138 -7.68 23.85 -7.55
C PRO A 138 -6.20 24.23 -7.41
N GLY A 139 -5.30 23.24 -7.60
CA GLY A 139 -3.86 23.47 -7.58
C GLY A 139 -3.20 23.62 -6.20
N THR A 140 -3.95 23.55 -5.09
CA THR A 140 -3.38 23.68 -3.72
C THR A 140 -2.66 22.43 -3.20
N GLY A 141 -2.55 21.34 -3.98
CA GLY A 141 -1.80 20.15 -3.61
C GLY A 141 -2.63 19.04 -2.94
N LYS A 142 -3.96 19.07 -2.94
CA LYS A 142 -4.83 18.05 -2.32
C LYS A 142 -4.54 16.63 -2.81
N THR A 143 -4.58 16.43 -4.13
CA THR A 143 -4.24 15.16 -4.78
C THR A 143 -2.83 14.71 -4.44
N PHE A 144 -1.87 15.65 -4.37
CA PHE A 144 -0.49 15.37 -4.02
C PHE A 144 -0.38 14.69 -2.64
N TYR A 145 -0.93 15.30 -1.59
CA TYR A 145 -0.85 14.73 -0.24
C TYR A 145 -1.65 13.43 -0.10
N ALA A 146 -2.80 13.31 -0.77
CA ALA A 146 -3.56 12.06 -0.81
C ALA A 146 -2.74 10.92 -1.46
N CYS A 147 -2.01 11.20 -2.53
CA CYS A 147 -1.12 10.24 -3.19
C CYS A 147 0.14 9.94 -2.37
N CYS A 148 0.70 10.92 -1.65
CA CYS A 148 1.80 10.68 -0.70
C CYS A 148 1.39 9.66 0.39
N ILE A 149 0.18 9.81 0.95
CA ILE A 149 -0.37 8.84 1.90
C ILE A 149 -0.49 7.46 1.24
N ALA A 150 -1.05 7.38 0.02
CA ALA A 150 -1.21 6.13 -0.71
C ALA A 150 0.12 5.40 -0.92
N ASN A 151 1.12 6.10 -1.46
CA ASN A 151 2.45 5.53 -1.73
C ASN A 151 3.12 5.03 -0.44
N ALA A 152 3.12 5.83 0.62
CA ALA A 152 3.72 5.44 1.90
C ALA A 152 3.04 4.23 2.55
N LEU A 153 1.71 4.09 2.42
CA LEU A 153 0.99 2.94 2.94
C LEU A 153 1.21 1.68 2.07
N ILE A 154 1.28 1.82 0.74
CA ILE A 154 1.61 0.71 -0.17
C ILE A 154 3.02 0.18 0.12
N GLU A 155 4.00 1.03 0.39
CA GLU A 155 5.35 0.62 0.81
C GLU A 155 5.36 -0.20 2.11
N ARG A 156 4.35 0.00 2.97
CA ARG A 156 4.11 -0.82 4.17
C ARG A 156 3.29 -2.09 3.88
N GLY A 157 3.01 -2.39 2.60
CA GLY A 157 2.25 -3.57 2.17
C GLY A 157 0.74 -3.49 2.40
N ILE A 158 0.20 -2.28 2.56
CA ILE A 158 -1.22 -2.00 2.76
C ILE A 158 -1.89 -1.79 1.40
N ALA A 159 -3.05 -2.40 1.18
CA ALA A 159 -3.80 -2.25 -0.05
C ALA A 159 -4.52 -0.89 -0.09
N VAL A 160 -4.12 -0.03 -1.02
CA VAL A 160 -4.75 1.29 -1.25
C VAL A 160 -5.29 1.34 -2.67
N TRP A 161 -6.45 1.95 -2.86
CA TRP A 161 -6.99 2.23 -4.19
C TRP A 161 -7.29 3.71 -4.37
N VAL A 162 -6.55 4.35 -5.28
CA VAL A 162 -6.70 5.76 -5.67
C VAL A 162 -7.42 5.81 -7.01
N THR A 163 -8.56 6.50 -7.06
CA THR A 163 -9.35 6.68 -8.28
C THR A 163 -10.08 8.01 -8.25
N THR A 164 -10.42 8.53 -9.43
CA THR A 164 -11.28 9.71 -9.55
C THR A 164 -12.74 9.30 -9.71
N MET A 165 -13.67 10.22 -9.41
CA MET A 165 -15.11 9.91 -9.38
C MET A 165 -15.66 9.45 -10.72
N GLN A 166 -15.33 10.11 -11.84
CA GLN A 166 -15.93 9.77 -13.14
C GLN A 166 -15.58 8.36 -13.64
N PRO A 167 -14.30 7.93 -13.68
CA PRO A 167 -13.94 6.55 -14.03
C PRO A 167 -14.55 5.53 -13.08
N LEU A 168 -14.65 5.83 -11.79
CA LEU A 168 -15.26 4.95 -10.82
C LEU A 168 -16.75 4.72 -11.12
N LEU A 169 -17.53 5.79 -11.25
CA LEU A 169 -18.97 5.69 -11.54
C LEU A 169 -19.26 5.01 -12.88
N ARG A 170 -18.43 5.27 -13.91
CA ARG A 170 -18.56 4.57 -15.20
C ARG A 170 -18.34 3.06 -15.05
N LYS A 171 -17.34 2.63 -14.27
CA LYS A 171 -17.06 1.20 -14.02
C LYS A 171 -18.14 0.58 -13.13
N ALA A 172 -18.59 1.27 -12.09
CA ALA A 172 -19.65 0.81 -11.20
C ALA A 172 -21.02 0.70 -11.91
N GLY A 173 -21.26 1.55 -12.92
CA GLY A 173 -22.47 1.49 -13.75
C GLY A 173 -22.40 0.50 -14.91
N ASP A 174 -21.28 -0.18 -15.13
CA ASP A 174 -21.12 -1.25 -16.12
C ASP A 174 -21.50 -2.60 -15.47
N PHE A 175 -22.58 -3.21 -15.98
CA PHE A 175 -23.11 -4.47 -15.46
C PHE A 175 -22.06 -5.59 -15.35
N ASN A 176 -21.13 -5.66 -16.29
CA ASN A 176 -20.10 -6.72 -16.31
C ASN A 176 -18.96 -6.49 -15.29
N ARG A 177 -18.83 -5.27 -14.75
CA ARG A 177 -17.74 -4.87 -13.86
C ARG A 177 -18.21 -4.42 -12.47
N ALA A 178 -19.50 -4.18 -12.30
CA ALA A 178 -20.06 -3.65 -11.07
C ALA A 178 -19.67 -4.47 -9.85
N ASP A 179 -19.86 -5.79 -9.91
CA ASP A 179 -19.56 -6.69 -8.77
C ASP A 179 -18.07 -6.65 -8.37
N GLU A 180 -17.16 -6.60 -9.34
CA GLU A 180 -15.72 -6.47 -9.08
C GLU A 180 -15.41 -5.14 -8.40
N ILE A 181 -15.97 -4.05 -8.92
CA ILE A 181 -15.77 -2.70 -8.39
C ILE A 181 -16.32 -2.56 -6.96
N PHE A 182 -17.55 -3.02 -6.71
CA PHE A 182 -18.15 -2.97 -5.38
C PHE A 182 -17.42 -3.86 -4.39
N ARG A 183 -16.94 -5.03 -4.82
CA ARG A 183 -16.07 -5.88 -3.99
C ARG A 183 -14.77 -5.15 -3.63
N LYS A 184 -14.13 -4.49 -4.60
CA LYS A 184 -12.90 -3.72 -4.35
C LYS A 184 -13.15 -2.57 -3.38
N ILE A 185 -14.26 -1.85 -3.51
CA ILE A 185 -14.68 -0.79 -2.56
C ILE A 185 -14.85 -1.34 -1.14
N GLN A 186 -15.38 -2.55 -0.99
CA GLN A 186 -15.60 -3.18 0.32
C GLN A 186 -14.34 -3.73 0.97
N THR A 187 -13.33 -4.12 0.21
CA THR A 187 -12.21 -4.93 0.72
C THR A 187 -10.87 -4.22 0.76
N VAL A 188 -10.66 -3.18 -0.07
CA VAL A 188 -9.39 -2.44 -0.05
C VAL A 188 -9.21 -1.71 1.28
N ASP A 189 -7.99 -1.79 1.85
CA ASP A 189 -7.71 -1.23 3.18
C ASP A 189 -7.99 0.27 3.26
N LEU A 190 -7.60 1.02 2.23
CA LEU A 190 -7.89 2.45 2.09
C LEU A 190 -8.42 2.75 0.69
N LEU A 191 -9.56 3.42 0.60
CA LEU A 191 -10.07 4.00 -0.64
C LEU A 191 -9.78 5.50 -0.67
N ILE A 192 -9.22 6.01 -1.78
CA ILE A 192 -9.00 7.44 -2.01
C ILE A 192 -9.80 7.84 -3.24
N LEU A 193 -10.77 8.75 -3.04
CA LEU A 193 -11.57 9.34 -4.09
C LEU A 193 -11.09 10.75 -4.38
N ASP A 194 -10.34 10.90 -5.47
CA ASP A 194 -9.82 12.17 -5.91
C ASP A 194 -10.88 12.95 -6.72
N ASP A 195 -10.85 14.29 -6.60
CA ASP A 195 -11.79 15.21 -7.25
C ASP A 195 -13.27 14.90 -6.93
N PHE A 196 -13.58 14.62 -5.66
CA PHE A 196 -14.95 14.39 -5.21
C PHE A 196 -15.83 15.62 -5.44
N GLY A 197 -16.99 15.41 -6.08
CA GLY A 197 -17.93 16.48 -6.46
C GLY A 197 -17.74 16.98 -7.90
N ALA A 198 -16.64 16.65 -8.57
CA ALA A 198 -16.40 16.99 -9.98
C ALA A 198 -17.14 16.01 -10.92
N MET A 199 -18.48 16.03 -10.90
CA MET A 199 -19.29 15.14 -11.74
C MET A 199 -20.54 15.85 -12.25
N GLN A 200 -21.10 15.35 -13.37
CA GLN A 200 -22.41 15.79 -13.83
C GLN A 200 -23.50 15.25 -12.88
N HIS A 201 -24.35 16.14 -12.37
CA HIS A 201 -25.47 15.80 -11.49
C HIS A 201 -26.66 15.20 -12.25
N SER A 202 -26.47 14.01 -12.86
CA SER A 202 -27.60 13.23 -13.35
C SER A 202 -28.14 12.32 -12.21
N SER A 203 -29.44 12.03 -12.23
CA SER A 203 -30.05 11.14 -11.23
C SER A 203 -29.30 9.81 -11.12
N ARG A 204 -28.95 9.19 -12.25
CA ARG A 204 -28.18 7.95 -12.29
C ARG A 204 -26.82 8.06 -11.63
N ASN A 205 -26.10 9.17 -11.84
CA ASN A 205 -24.78 9.36 -11.22
C ASN A 205 -24.90 9.57 -9.72
N LEU A 206 -25.96 10.22 -9.24
CA LEU A 206 -26.22 10.41 -7.81
C LEU A 206 -26.57 9.09 -7.14
N ASP A 207 -27.37 8.23 -7.76
CA ASP A 207 -27.70 6.91 -7.26
C ASP A 207 -26.44 6.03 -7.13
N LEU A 208 -25.60 5.98 -8.18
CA LEU A 208 -24.34 5.25 -8.15
C LEU A 208 -23.36 5.82 -7.12
N LEU A 209 -23.27 7.14 -7.00
CA LEU A 209 -22.44 7.78 -5.99
C LEU A 209 -22.90 7.42 -4.58
N PHE A 210 -24.21 7.45 -4.35
CA PHE A 210 -24.78 7.04 -3.08
C PHE A 210 -24.41 5.58 -2.77
N GLU A 211 -24.58 4.68 -3.73
CA GLU A 211 -24.25 3.27 -3.58
C GLU A 211 -22.77 3.03 -3.28
N VAL A 212 -21.86 3.72 -3.97
CA VAL A 212 -20.42 3.67 -3.71
C VAL A 212 -20.08 4.11 -2.29
N ILE A 213 -20.60 5.28 -1.88
CA ILE A 213 -20.32 5.84 -0.54
C ILE A 213 -20.97 5.00 0.56
N ASP A 214 -22.18 4.53 0.35
CA ASP A 214 -22.89 3.68 1.31
C ASP A 214 -22.21 2.32 1.47
N THR A 215 -21.75 1.72 0.37
CA THR A 215 -20.99 0.48 0.38
C THR A 215 -19.69 0.64 1.17
N ARG A 216 -18.96 1.75 0.96
CA ARG A 216 -17.74 2.03 1.73
C ARG A 216 -18.03 2.28 3.20
N ALA A 217 -19.07 3.05 3.53
CA ALA A 217 -19.47 3.30 4.91
C ALA A 217 -19.82 2.00 5.66
N ARG A 218 -20.56 1.09 5.01
CA ARG A 218 -20.93 -0.22 5.60
C ARG A 218 -19.74 -1.16 5.77
N SER A 219 -18.70 -1.03 4.96
CA SER A 219 -17.49 -1.85 5.12
C SER A 219 -16.72 -1.54 6.40
N GLY A 220 -16.95 -0.38 7.03
CA GLY A 220 -16.21 0.08 8.19
C GLY A 220 -14.74 0.43 7.91
N LEU A 221 -14.35 0.52 6.62
CA LEU A 221 -12.98 0.83 6.22
C LEU A 221 -12.83 2.32 5.85
N PRO A 222 -11.62 2.91 6.06
CA PRO A 222 -11.40 4.34 5.89
C PRO A 222 -11.50 4.81 4.44
N LEU A 223 -11.96 6.06 4.28
CA LEU A 223 -12.08 6.78 3.02
C LEU A 223 -11.32 8.09 3.11
N ILE A 224 -10.45 8.38 2.14
CA ILE A 224 -9.90 9.72 1.93
C ILE A 224 -10.58 10.32 0.70
N ILE A 225 -10.96 11.58 0.79
CA ILE A 225 -11.43 12.34 -0.36
C ILE A 225 -10.62 13.63 -0.55
N THR A 226 -10.46 14.04 -1.80
CA THR A 226 -10.05 15.40 -2.16
C THR A 226 -11.20 16.10 -2.84
N THR A 227 -11.41 17.37 -2.57
CA THR A 227 -12.52 18.11 -3.16
C THR A 227 -12.22 19.60 -3.31
N ASN A 228 -12.79 20.18 -4.37
CA ASN A 228 -12.84 21.62 -4.57
C ASN A 228 -14.13 22.25 -4.02
N LEU A 229 -15.07 21.44 -3.55
CA LEU A 229 -16.32 21.93 -2.97
C LEU A 229 -16.04 22.72 -1.69
N SER A 230 -16.69 23.85 -1.54
CA SER A 230 -16.67 24.62 -0.30
C SER A 230 -17.54 23.98 0.78
N PRO A 231 -17.35 24.33 2.07
CA PRO A 231 -18.22 23.84 3.14
C PRO A 231 -19.71 24.15 2.92
N ALA A 232 -20.03 25.26 2.23
CA ALA A 232 -21.40 25.63 1.90
C ALA A 232 -22.04 24.67 0.88
N GLU A 233 -21.25 24.23 -0.12
CA GLU A 233 -21.71 23.26 -1.13
C GLU A 233 -21.97 21.88 -0.55
N PHE A 234 -21.30 21.52 0.56
CA PHE A 234 -21.61 20.33 1.36
C PHE A 234 -22.91 20.45 2.18
N SER A 235 -23.61 21.57 2.09
CA SER A 235 -24.89 21.84 2.76
C SER A 235 -26.01 21.99 1.74
N SER A 236 -25.94 21.25 0.62
CA SER A 236 -26.93 21.27 -0.46
C SER A 236 -28.34 20.97 0.02
N ASP A 237 -29.34 21.61 -0.58
CA ASP A 237 -30.77 21.38 -0.30
C ASP A 237 -31.31 20.08 -0.93
N TYR A 238 -30.52 19.43 -1.80
CA TYR A 238 -30.90 18.15 -2.40
C TYR A 238 -30.73 16.99 -1.41
N LEU A 239 -31.81 16.31 -1.09
CA LEU A 239 -31.86 15.24 -0.09
C LEU A 239 -30.85 14.11 -0.35
N GLU A 240 -30.67 13.72 -1.61
CA GLU A 240 -29.71 12.69 -2.02
C GLU A 240 -28.26 13.12 -1.71
N LEU A 241 -27.89 14.35 -2.03
CA LEU A 241 -26.59 14.92 -1.73
C LEU A 241 -26.35 15.06 -0.22
N GLN A 242 -27.38 15.45 0.55
CA GLN A 242 -27.27 15.51 2.00
C GLN A 242 -26.92 14.13 2.62
N ARG A 243 -27.55 13.05 2.13
CA ARG A 243 -27.27 11.69 2.59
C ARG A 243 -25.83 11.26 2.27
N ILE A 244 -25.34 11.57 1.06
CA ILE A 244 -23.96 11.29 0.63
C ILE A 244 -22.99 12.07 1.51
N PHE A 245 -23.17 13.39 1.63
CA PHE A 245 -22.29 14.26 2.38
C PHE A 245 -22.25 13.92 3.89
N SER A 246 -23.38 13.54 4.47
CA SER A 246 -23.46 13.09 5.86
C SER A 246 -22.56 11.87 6.11
N ARG A 247 -22.60 10.86 5.20
CA ARG A 247 -21.72 9.68 5.30
C ARG A 247 -20.25 10.03 5.12
N VAL A 248 -19.95 10.86 4.11
CA VAL A 248 -18.59 11.33 3.84
C VAL A 248 -18.04 12.08 5.05
N LYS A 249 -18.79 13.00 5.64
CA LYS A 249 -18.38 13.72 6.86
C LYS A 249 -18.15 12.75 8.03
N GLY A 250 -19.01 11.75 8.20
CA GLY A 250 -18.86 10.74 9.25
C GLY A 250 -17.58 9.91 9.12
N MET A 251 -17.19 9.56 7.89
CA MET A 251 -15.96 8.79 7.62
C MET A 251 -14.70 9.67 7.60
N CYS A 252 -14.75 10.87 7.01
CA CYS A 252 -13.55 11.63 6.63
C CYS A 252 -13.22 12.80 7.57
N CYS A 253 -14.19 13.32 8.35
CA CYS A 253 -13.94 14.47 9.24
C CYS A 253 -13.78 14.09 10.71
N SER A 254 -13.86 12.81 11.02
CA SER A 254 -13.96 12.35 12.41
C SER A 254 -12.63 12.31 13.16
N VAL A 255 -11.50 12.41 12.47
CA VAL A 255 -10.16 12.33 13.10
C VAL A 255 -9.80 13.63 13.81
N HIS A 256 -10.07 14.78 13.16
CA HIS A 256 -9.78 16.12 13.71
C HIS A 256 -11.03 17.01 13.79
N GLY A 257 -12.23 16.43 13.59
CA GLY A 257 -13.50 17.15 13.65
C GLY A 257 -13.77 18.08 12.47
N SER A 258 -12.81 18.27 11.55
CA SER A 258 -12.91 19.17 10.40
C SER A 258 -12.04 18.70 9.23
N PRO A 259 -12.38 19.09 7.98
CA PRO A 259 -11.52 18.82 6.83
C PRO A 259 -10.16 19.53 6.94
N VAL A 260 -9.15 18.97 6.27
CA VAL A 260 -7.86 19.65 6.05
C VAL A 260 -8.06 20.69 4.97
N VAL A 261 -8.23 21.95 5.38
CA VAL A 261 -8.43 23.06 4.45
C VAL A 261 -7.09 23.51 3.90
N MET A 262 -6.95 23.46 2.58
CA MET A 262 -5.75 23.86 1.85
C MET A 262 -6.00 25.17 1.12
N THR A 263 -5.28 26.19 1.54
CA THR A 263 -5.31 27.54 0.95
C THR A 263 -3.98 27.82 0.27
N GLY A 264 -3.97 28.67 -0.75
CA GLY A 264 -2.75 29.07 -1.44
C GLY A 264 -2.95 29.24 -2.94
N GLU A 265 -1.87 29.62 -3.61
CA GLU A 265 -1.83 29.77 -5.06
C GLU A 265 -1.78 28.40 -5.75
N ASP A 266 -2.26 28.36 -7.01
CA ASP A 266 -2.15 27.16 -7.84
C ASP A 266 -0.67 26.84 -8.12
N GLN A 267 -0.21 25.71 -7.57
CA GLN A 267 1.20 25.27 -7.67
C GLN A 267 1.60 24.93 -9.13
N ARG A 268 0.64 24.58 -9.99
CA ARG A 268 0.89 24.34 -11.42
C ARG A 268 1.31 25.62 -12.14
N ILE A 269 0.71 26.77 -11.78
CA ILE A 269 1.04 28.08 -12.35
C ILE A 269 2.41 28.56 -11.83
N LYS A 270 2.73 28.26 -10.57
CA LYS A 270 4.02 28.64 -9.97
C LYS A 270 5.20 27.92 -10.62
N GLN A 271 5.07 26.64 -10.98
CA GLN A 271 6.09 25.91 -11.72
C GLN A 271 6.34 26.49 -13.13
N VAL A 272 5.29 26.91 -13.82
CA VAL A 272 5.42 27.53 -15.17
C VAL A 272 6.13 28.85 -15.09
N ARG A 273 5.90 29.69 -14.06
CA ARG A 273 6.60 30.98 -13.88
C ARG A 273 8.10 30.78 -13.63
N LEU A 274 8.49 29.81 -12.79
CA LEU A 274 9.91 29.51 -12.51
C LEU A 274 10.69 29.04 -13.74
N VAL A 275 10.02 28.37 -14.70
CA VAL A 275 10.66 27.93 -15.97
C VAL A 275 10.80 29.07 -16.97
N ASN A 276 9.94 30.10 -16.92
CA ASN A 276 10.00 31.23 -17.84
C ASN A 276 10.91 32.38 -17.35
N ASP A 277 11.30 32.39 -16.08
CA ASP A 277 12.20 33.39 -15.47
C ASP A 277 13.68 32.89 -15.41
N THR A 278 13.97 31.68 -15.97
CA THR A 278 15.32 31.13 -16.15
C THR A 278 15.70 31.09 -17.61
#